data_4aceb9b79783139abcc308623db3cdf0
#
_entry.id   4aceb9b79783139abcc308623db3cdf0
#
_cell.length_a   1.000
_cell.length_b   1.000
_cell.length_c   1.000
_cell.angle_alpha   90.00
_cell.angle_beta   90.00
_cell.angle_gamma   90.00
#
_symmetry.space_group_name_H-M   'P 1'
#
loop_
_entity.id
_entity.type
_entity.pdbx_description
1 polymer ?
#
loop_
_entity_poly.entity_id
_entity_poly.type
_entity_poly.pdbx_seq_one_letter_code
_entity_poly.pdbx_strand_id
1 'polypeptide(L)'
;MLERRKRQLRVIQNGRQIARYSVAVGRSSNPTPLGTHRVHRLEKDPIWSSPWRKRQVAASASGPLGTRWIGFWYRCGKRSSTDRRPPRFVPDTCREIGFHGTGQLTSIGQAATFGCVRLRNQDAISLFDLVKEGDIVRVVP
;
A
#
# COMPACT_ATOMS: atom_id res chain seq x y z
N MET A 1 -6.01 -4.88 9.25
CA MET A 1 -6.04 -3.60 10.01
C MET A 1 -4.64 -3.03 10.09
N LEU A 2 -4.47 -1.80 9.65
CA LEU A 2 -3.21 -1.06 9.73
C LEU A 2 -3.26 -0.08 10.89
N GLU A 3 -2.35 -0.21 11.83
CA GLU A 3 -2.17 0.71 12.96
C GLU A 3 -0.96 1.61 12.66
N ARG A 4 -1.23 2.87 12.27
CA ARG A 4 -0.18 3.78 11.76
C ARG A 4 0.90 4.09 12.79
N ARG A 5 0.52 4.37 14.04
CA ARG A 5 1.49 4.71 15.09
C ARG A 5 2.39 3.54 15.45
N LYS A 6 1.85 2.34 15.43
CA LYS A 6 2.59 1.11 15.70
C LYS A 6 3.39 0.61 14.50
N ARG A 7 3.09 1.13 13.29
CA ARG A 7 3.65 0.66 12.02
C ARG A 7 3.52 -0.85 11.90
N GLN A 8 2.31 -1.32 12.19
CA GLN A 8 1.95 -2.73 12.14
C GLN A 8 0.71 -2.95 11.30
N LEU A 9 0.79 -3.97 10.47
CA LEU A 9 -0.34 -4.48 9.70
C LEU A 9 -0.74 -5.85 10.25
N ARG A 10 -2.01 -6.01 10.58
CA ARG A 10 -2.58 -7.29 11.03
C ARG A 10 -3.60 -7.79 10.01
N VAL A 11 -3.52 -9.07 9.68
CA VAL A 11 -4.53 -9.75 8.87
C VAL A 11 -5.45 -10.52 9.81
N ILE A 12 -6.74 -10.22 9.72
CA ILE A 12 -7.77 -10.82 10.58
C ILE A 12 -8.74 -11.56 9.68
N GLN A 13 -8.96 -12.83 9.96
CA GLN A 13 -9.89 -13.70 9.27
C GLN A 13 -10.79 -14.41 10.30
N ASN A 14 -12.12 -14.31 10.11
CA ASN A 14 -13.10 -14.90 11.03
C ASN A 14 -12.86 -14.51 12.50
N GLY A 15 -12.54 -13.25 12.75
CA GLY A 15 -12.25 -12.73 14.09
C GLY A 15 -10.88 -13.11 14.66
N ARG A 16 -10.05 -13.85 13.92
CA ARG A 16 -8.73 -14.29 14.33
C ARG A 16 -7.63 -13.56 13.58
N GLN A 17 -6.60 -13.13 14.30
CA GLN A 17 -5.37 -12.65 13.69
C GLN A 17 -4.58 -13.83 13.13
N ILE A 18 -4.41 -13.86 11.81
CA ILE A 18 -3.68 -14.93 11.11
C ILE A 18 -2.29 -14.52 10.67
N ALA A 19 -2.02 -13.22 10.61
CA ALA A 19 -0.69 -12.70 10.27
C ALA A 19 -0.50 -11.29 10.84
N ARG A 20 0.77 -10.93 11.05
CA ARG A 20 1.20 -9.60 11.48
C ARG A 20 2.52 -9.24 10.82
N TYR A 21 2.61 -8.02 10.31
CA TYR A 21 3.79 -7.52 9.63
C TYR A 21 4.21 -6.17 10.19
N SER A 22 5.52 -5.96 10.30
CA SER A 22 6.09 -4.63 10.50
C SER A 22 6.15 -3.92 9.17
N VAL A 23 5.74 -2.65 9.11
CA VAL A 23 5.59 -1.90 7.87
C VAL A 23 6.18 -0.50 7.97
N ALA A 24 6.44 0.11 6.82
CA ALA A 24 6.64 1.54 6.71
C ALA A 24 5.33 2.19 6.29
N VAL A 25 5.02 3.35 6.85
CA VAL A 25 3.80 4.11 6.55
C VAL A 25 4.15 5.51 6.03
N GLY A 26 3.13 6.24 5.58
CA GLY A 26 3.28 7.61 5.11
C GLY A 26 3.86 8.53 6.19
N ARG A 27 4.76 9.42 5.78
CA ARG A 27 5.30 10.49 6.63
C ARG A 27 4.20 11.49 7.02
N SER A 28 4.47 12.33 8.02
CA SER A 28 3.49 13.31 8.51
C SER A 28 2.95 14.26 7.45
N SER A 29 3.77 14.61 6.45
CA SER A 29 3.36 15.46 5.31
C SER A 29 2.52 14.73 4.26
N ASN A 30 2.60 13.42 4.20
CA ASN A 30 1.89 12.56 3.25
C ASN A 30 1.41 11.28 3.95
N PRO A 31 0.52 11.39 4.95
CA PRO A 31 0.16 10.24 5.77
C PRO A 31 -0.64 9.21 4.96
N THR A 32 -0.49 7.94 5.34
CA THR A 32 -1.40 6.90 4.87
C THR A 32 -2.83 7.26 5.31
N PRO A 33 -3.80 7.29 4.39
CA PRO A 33 -5.15 7.79 4.70
C PRO A 33 -5.87 6.91 5.72
N LEU A 34 -6.42 7.56 6.75
CA LEU A 34 -7.26 6.90 7.75
C LEU A 34 -8.59 6.47 7.14
N GLY A 35 -9.23 5.51 7.78
CA GLY A 35 -10.59 5.10 7.46
C GLY A 35 -10.69 3.68 6.95
N THR A 36 -11.81 3.37 6.32
CA THR A 36 -12.12 2.05 5.76
C THR A 36 -12.03 2.10 4.25
N HIS A 37 -11.15 1.28 3.71
CA HIS A 37 -10.91 1.15 2.28
C HIS A 37 -11.13 -0.31 1.85
N ARG A 38 -11.04 -0.58 0.55
CA ARG A 38 -11.12 -1.93 0.01
C ARG A 38 -9.98 -2.19 -0.96
N VAL A 39 -9.48 -3.41 -0.95
CA VAL A 39 -8.56 -3.88 -1.98
C VAL A 39 -9.29 -3.83 -3.32
N HIS A 40 -8.75 -3.09 -4.28
CA HIS A 40 -9.34 -2.95 -5.61
C HIS A 40 -8.45 -3.51 -6.71
N ARG A 41 -7.17 -3.77 -6.43
CA ARG A 41 -6.24 -4.28 -7.43
C ARG A 41 -5.12 -5.09 -6.79
N LEU A 42 -4.81 -6.22 -7.41
CA LEU A 42 -3.71 -7.11 -7.05
C LEU A 42 -2.83 -7.31 -8.29
N GLU A 43 -1.53 -7.05 -8.20
CA GLU A 43 -0.62 -7.18 -9.32
C GLU A 43 0.70 -7.84 -8.90
N LYS A 44 1.11 -8.86 -9.65
CA LYS A 44 2.43 -9.47 -9.54
C LYS A 44 3.40 -8.70 -10.44
N ASP A 45 4.62 -8.54 -9.96
CA ASP A 45 5.71 -7.91 -10.70
C ASP A 45 5.34 -6.52 -11.26
N PRO A 46 4.90 -5.58 -10.38
CA PRO A 46 4.51 -4.25 -10.81
C PRO A 46 5.70 -3.47 -11.38
N ILE A 47 5.46 -2.72 -12.45
CA ILE A 47 6.45 -1.80 -13.00
C ILE A 47 6.34 -0.47 -12.24
N TRP A 48 7.46 -0.01 -11.68
CA TRP A 48 7.52 1.30 -11.06
C TRP A 48 7.81 2.38 -12.11
N SER A 49 7.02 3.45 -12.10
CA SER A 49 7.24 4.63 -12.93
C SER A 49 7.59 5.82 -12.05
N SER A 50 8.73 6.46 -12.35
CA SER A 50 9.15 7.65 -11.62
C SER A 50 8.16 8.80 -11.86
N PRO A 51 7.65 9.46 -10.80
CA PRO A 51 6.78 10.62 -10.95
C PRO A 51 7.51 11.87 -11.46
N TRP A 52 8.85 11.88 -11.40
CA TRP A 52 9.67 13.04 -11.77
C TRP A 52 10.49 12.86 -13.06
N ARG A 53 10.62 11.63 -13.52
CA ARG A 53 11.41 11.30 -14.71
C ARG A 53 10.66 10.24 -15.52
N LYS A 54 10.78 10.28 -16.85
CA LYS A 54 10.26 9.22 -17.75
C LYS A 54 11.11 7.95 -17.60
N ARG A 55 11.12 7.36 -16.41
CA ARG A 55 11.88 6.16 -16.11
C ARG A 55 10.95 5.10 -15.55
N GLN A 56 11.05 3.90 -16.09
CA GLN A 56 10.40 2.71 -15.59
C GLN A 56 11.45 1.78 -15.01
N VAL A 57 11.11 1.12 -13.89
CA VAL A 57 11.95 0.13 -13.25
C VAL A 57 11.16 -1.17 -13.17
N ALA A 58 11.74 -2.23 -13.73
CA ALA A 58 11.16 -3.57 -13.66
C ALA A 58 11.09 -4.05 -12.22
N ALA A 59 10.10 -4.90 -11.92
CA ALA A 59 9.92 -5.46 -10.60
C ALA A 59 11.13 -6.31 -10.17
N SER A 60 11.54 -6.13 -8.93
CA SER A 60 12.53 -6.99 -8.28
C SER A 60 12.34 -6.95 -6.77
N ALA A 61 12.83 -7.95 -6.06
CA ALA A 61 12.76 -7.99 -4.59
C ALA A 61 13.44 -6.78 -3.92
N SER A 62 14.44 -6.19 -4.58
CA SER A 62 15.17 -5.02 -4.12
C SER A 62 14.69 -3.70 -4.76
N GLY A 63 13.69 -3.76 -5.62
CA GLY A 63 13.15 -2.59 -6.33
C GLY A 63 12.21 -1.74 -5.47
N PRO A 64 11.81 -0.56 -5.99
CA PRO A 64 10.96 0.40 -5.26
C PRO A 64 9.60 -0.16 -4.82
N LEU A 65 9.01 -1.08 -5.59
CA LEU A 65 7.71 -1.69 -5.31
C LEU A 65 7.80 -3.16 -4.93
N GLY A 66 9.02 -3.75 -4.90
CA GLY A 66 9.18 -5.18 -4.74
C GLY A 66 8.52 -5.95 -5.88
N THR A 67 7.96 -7.13 -5.58
CA THR A 67 7.35 -8.03 -6.57
C THR A 67 5.83 -8.18 -6.43
N ARG A 68 5.21 -7.42 -5.54
CA ARG A 68 3.75 -7.46 -5.30
C ARG A 68 3.21 -6.08 -5.04
N TRP A 69 2.02 -5.83 -5.60
CA TRP A 69 1.23 -4.61 -5.40
C TRP A 69 -0.20 -4.98 -4.99
N ILE A 70 -0.70 -4.31 -3.95
CA ILE A 70 -2.06 -4.48 -3.44
C ILE A 70 -2.65 -3.08 -3.28
N GLY A 71 -3.38 -2.61 -4.28
CA GLY A 71 -3.97 -1.28 -4.27
C GLY A 71 -5.26 -1.22 -3.48
N PHE A 72 -5.44 -0.20 -2.64
CA PHE A 72 -6.67 -0.03 -1.85
C PHE A 72 -7.23 1.39 -1.80
N TRP A 73 -6.55 2.37 -2.38
CA TRP A 73 -7.01 3.77 -2.36
C TRP A 73 -6.43 4.57 -3.52
N TYR A 74 -7.12 5.67 -3.89
CA TYR A 74 -6.59 6.68 -4.79
C TYR A 74 -6.57 8.03 -4.11
N ARG A 75 -5.43 8.69 -4.10
CA ARG A 75 -5.30 10.08 -3.68
C ARG A 75 -5.28 10.95 -4.94
N CYS A 76 -6.28 11.80 -5.08
CA CYS A 76 -6.45 12.66 -6.25
C CYS A 76 -6.28 14.12 -5.86
N GLY A 77 -5.28 14.82 -6.39
CA GLY A 77 -5.04 16.25 -6.31
C GLY A 77 -5.55 16.95 -5.05
N LYS A 78 -6.21 18.11 -5.21
CA LYS A 78 -6.86 18.86 -4.11
C LYS A 78 -8.24 18.31 -3.73
N ARG A 79 -8.77 17.33 -4.43
CA ARG A 79 -10.04 16.69 -4.10
C ARG A 79 -9.76 15.39 -3.35
N SER A 80 -10.02 15.40 -2.06
CA SER A 80 -10.28 14.18 -1.32
C SER A 80 -11.52 13.54 -1.94
N SER A 81 -11.36 12.48 -2.71
CA SER A 81 -12.53 11.74 -3.14
C SER A 81 -13.05 10.99 -1.91
N THR A 82 -14.19 11.41 -1.43
CA THR A 82 -14.98 10.66 -0.46
C THR A 82 -15.67 9.46 -1.12
N ASP A 83 -15.47 9.30 -2.42
CA ASP A 83 -16.04 8.18 -3.16
C ASP A 83 -15.27 6.91 -2.81
N ARG A 84 -15.98 6.00 -2.17
CA ARG A 84 -15.47 4.71 -1.70
C ARG A 84 -15.24 3.69 -2.82
N ARG A 85 -15.52 4.06 -4.07
CA ARG A 85 -15.32 3.21 -5.24
C ARG A 85 -14.13 3.74 -6.03
N PRO A 86 -13.15 2.89 -6.36
CA PRO A 86 -12.14 3.29 -7.30
C PRO A 86 -12.84 3.70 -8.60
N PRO A 87 -12.55 4.87 -9.15
CA PRO A 87 -13.09 5.26 -10.44
C PRO A 87 -12.62 4.23 -11.48
N ARG A 88 -13.50 3.88 -12.43
CA ARG A 88 -13.12 3.03 -13.58
C ARG A 88 -12.01 3.67 -14.40
N PHE A 89 -11.88 4.95 -14.27
CA PHE A 89 -10.83 5.75 -14.88
C PHE A 89 -10.18 6.58 -13.77
N VAL A 90 -8.86 6.40 -13.61
CA VAL A 90 -8.05 7.19 -12.67
C VAL A 90 -7.52 8.38 -13.44
N PRO A 91 -7.95 9.62 -13.15
CA PRO A 91 -7.36 10.79 -13.77
C PRO A 91 -5.85 10.85 -13.54
N ASP A 92 -5.09 11.43 -14.46
CA ASP A 92 -3.63 11.60 -14.35
C ASP A 92 -3.18 12.32 -13.07
N THR A 93 -4.10 13.03 -12.43
CA THR A 93 -3.88 13.71 -11.14
C THR A 93 -4.03 12.82 -9.91
N CYS A 94 -4.47 11.58 -10.10
CA CYS A 94 -4.66 10.63 -9.00
C CYS A 94 -3.46 9.71 -8.84
N ARG A 95 -3.13 9.42 -7.58
CA ARG A 95 -2.07 8.50 -7.22
C ARG A 95 -2.66 7.32 -6.44
N GLU A 96 -2.36 6.12 -6.88
CA GLU A 96 -2.77 4.92 -6.17
C GLU A 96 -1.96 4.75 -4.88
N ILE A 97 -2.65 4.37 -3.81
CA ILE A 97 -2.08 4.01 -2.52
C ILE A 97 -2.30 2.52 -2.31
N GLY A 98 -1.26 1.82 -1.89
CA GLY A 98 -1.33 0.38 -1.68
C GLY A 98 -0.24 -0.15 -0.77
N PHE A 99 -0.30 -1.45 -0.57
CA PHE A 99 0.77 -2.23 0.04
C PHE A 99 1.71 -2.75 -1.04
N HIS A 100 2.99 -2.71 -0.79
CA HIS A 100 3.99 -3.24 -1.72
C HIS A 100 5.27 -3.64 -1.00
N GLY A 101 6.12 -4.41 -1.67
CA GLY A 101 7.44 -4.74 -1.17
C GLY A 101 8.43 -3.59 -1.31
N THR A 102 9.59 -3.75 -0.72
CA THR A 102 10.70 -2.79 -0.86
C THR A 102 12.04 -3.47 -0.62
N GLY A 103 13.07 -2.98 -1.30
CA GLY A 103 14.46 -3.28 -0.99
C GLY A 103 15.06 -2.38 0.09
N GLN A 104 14.37 -1.30 0.45
CA GLN A 104 14.81 -0.37 1.50
C GLN A 104 14.39 -0.86 2.88
N LEU A 105 15.07 -1.89 3.39
CA LEU A 105 14.70 -2.57 4.64
C LEU A 105 14.77 -1.66 5.86
N THR A 106 15.63 -0.65 5.85
CA THR A 106 15.74 0.33 6.94
C THR A 106 14.51 1.22 7.09
N SER A 107 13.66 1.31 6.07
CA SER A 107 12.41 2.07 6.14
C SER A 107 11.31 1.35 6.92
N ILE A 108 11.39 0.03 7.07
CA ILE A 108 10.41 -0.77 7.81
C ILE A 108 10.39 -0.34 9.28
N GLY A 109 9.21 -0.08 9.79
CA GLY A 109 9.02 0.46 11.15
C GLY A 109 9.06 1.99 11.22
N GLN A 110 9.19 2.68 10.09
CA GLN A 110 9.32 4.13 10.01
C GLN A 110 8.12 4.78 9.28
N ALA A 111 7.91 6.06 9.56
CA ALA A 111 7.00 6.91 8.79
C ALA A 111 7.82 7.57 7.65
N ALA A 112 8.01 6.84 6.56
CA ALA A 112 9.02 7.17 5.55
C ALA A 112 8.49 7.29 4.12
N THR A 113 7.21 7.01 3.88
CA THR A 113 6.65 6.97 2.53
C THR A 113 5.81 8.22 2.20
N PHE A 114 5.34 8.31 0.97
CA PHE A 114 4.38 9.33 0.53
C PHE A 114 2.91 8.87 0.65
N GLY A 115 2.64 7.86 1.48
CA GLY A 115 1.30 7.35 1.76
C GLY A 115 1.15 5.85 1.56
N CYS A 116 1.91 5.24 0.66
CA CYS A 116 1.93 3.78 0.51
C CYS A 116 2.47 3.09 1.77
N VAL A 117 2.15 1.81 1.88
CA VAL A 117 2.58 0.97 2.99
C VAL A 117 3.63 -0.02 2.46
N ARG A 118 4.87 0.11 2.93
CA ARG A 118 5.96 -0.78 2.54
C ARG A 118 6.09 -1.95 3.48
N LEU A 119 6.23 -3.13 2.91
CA LEU A 119 6.56 -4.37 3.61
C LEU A 119 7.91 -4.90 3.10
N ARG A 120 8.55 -5.75 3.88
CA ARG A 120 9.59 -6.60 3.31
C ARG A 120 9.00 -7.34 2.13
N ASN A 121 9.77 -7.58 1.07
CA ASN A 121 9.22 -8.21 -0.13
C ASN A 121 8.58 -9.58 0.16
N GLN A 122 9.19 -10.40 1.00
CA GLN A 122 8.63 -11.69 1.42
C GLN A 122 7.30 -11.54 2.17
N ASP A 123 7.13 -10.46 2.95
CA ASP A 123 5.89 -10.17 3.66
C ASP A 123 4.81 -9.67 2.70
N ALA A 124 5.18 -8.89 1.68
CA ALA A 124 4.26 -8.48 0.62
C ALA A 124 3.74 -9.67 -0.18
N ILE A 125 4.59 -10.66 -0.46
CA ILE A 125 4.19 -11.91 -1.10
C ILE A 125 3.22 -12.68 -0.21
N SER A 126 3.53 -12.82 1.09
CA SER A 126 2.68 -13.48 2.06
C SER A 126 1.30 -12.79 2.16
N LEU A 127 1.28 -11.46 2.28
CA LEU A 127 0.04 -10.69 2.33
C LEU A 127 -0.79 -10.84 1.06
N PHE A 128 -0.14 -10.80 -0.10
CA PHE A 128 -0.79 -10.97 -1.40
C PHE A 128 -1.55 -12.30 -1.50
N ASP A 129 -0.98 -13.37 -0.95
CA ASP A 129 -1.59 -14.70 -0.96
C ASP A 129 -2.76 -14.82 0.04
N LEU A 130 -2.83 -13.94 1.04
CA LEU A 130 -3.88 -13.95 2.07
C LEU A 130 -5.09 -13.08 1.74
N VAL A 131 -4.95 -12.11 0.84
CA VAL A 131 -6.00 -11.14 0.53
C VAL A 131 -6.55 -11.33 -0.87
N LYS A 132 -7.75 -10.79 -1.09
CA LYS A 132 -8.41 -10.78 -2.39
C LYS A 132 -9.07 -9.43 -2.64
N GLU A 133 -9.39 -9.17 -3.88
CA GLU A 133 -10.14 -7.98 -4.27
C GLU A 133 -11.47 -7.91 -3.50
N GLY A 134 -11.78 -6.74 -2.96
CA GLY A 134 -12.94 -6.49 -2.12
C GLY A 134 -12.68 -6.59 -0.62
N ASP A 135 -11.57 -7.15 -0.18
CA ASP A 135 -11.22 -7.25 1.24
C ASP A 135 -11.09 -5.85 1.86
N ILE A 136 -11.53 -5.74 3.11
CA ILE A 136 -11.55 -4.48 3.84
C ILE A 136 -10.15 -4.16 4.37
N VAL A 137 -9.70 -2.93 4.11
CA VAL A 137 -8.49 -2.35 4.68
C VAL A 137 -8.90 -1.24 5.65
N ARG A 138 -8.78 -1.49 6.94
CA ARG A 138 -9.03 -0.48 7.96
C ARG A 138 -7.72 0.14 8.40
N VAL A 139 -7.61 1.45 8.25
CA VAL A 139 -6.45 2.23 8.68
C VAL A 139 -6.84 3.07 9.90
N VAL A 140 -6.18 2.81 11.01
CA VAL A 140 -6.40 3.53 12.29
C VAL A 140 -5.12 4.28 12.72
N PRO A 141 -5.26 5.30 13.61
CA PRO A 141 -4.11 6.05 14.11
C PRO A 141 -2.99 5.20 14.71
#